data_0dc95e4438d6a70fd0682b25935852bf
#
_entry.id   0dc95e4438d6a70fd0682b25935852bf
#
_cell.length_a   1.000
_cell.length_b   1.000
_cell.length_c   1.000
_cell.angle_alpha   90.00
_cell.angle_beta   90.00
_cell.angle_gamma   90.00
#
_symmetry.space_group_name_H-M   'P 1'
#
loop_
_entity.id
_entity.type
_entity.pdbx_description
1 polymer ?
#
loop_
_entity_poly.entity_id
_entity_poly.type
_entity_poly.pdbx_seq_one_letter_code
_entity_poly.pdbx_strand_id
1 'polypeptide(L)'
;ERLYADGRAEAPGDLAYLVYCLVVDWVYGQSGKLSYTKASAAIGVLDTVKDEFRRRHLDFYEDQKIVENGDVSIAECQNVAEKMRNGNQDE
;
A
#
# COMPACT_ATOMS: atom_id res chain seq x y z
N GLU A 1 -15.50 -15.89 -8.03
CA GLU A 1 -15.69 -14.46 -7.82
C GLU A 1 -15.84 -14.11 -6.36
N ARG A 2 -15.08 -13.15 -5.92
CA ARG A 2 -15.10 -12.75 -4.53
C ARG A 2 -15.69 -11.36 -4.32
N LEU A 3 -16.11 -10.72 -5.41
CA LEU A 3 -16.71 -9.40 -5.31
C LEU A 3 -18.21 -9.54 -5.13
N TYR A 4 -18.77 -8.62 -4.40
CA TYR A 4 -20.20 -8.58 -4.21
C TYR A 4 -20.88 -8.01 -5.45
N ALA A 5 -22.16 -8.28 -5.58
CA ALA A 5 -22.90 -7.82 -6.73
C ALA A 5 -22.84 -6.30 -6.90
N ASP A 6 -22.70 -5.58 -5.82
CA ASP A 6 -22.62 -4.12 -5.89
C ASP A 6 -21.20 -3.61 -6.09
N GLY A 7 -20.25 -4.52 -6.33
CA GLY A 7 -18.88 -4.12 -6.59
C GLY A 7 -18.05 -3.83 -5.36
N ARG A 8 -18.60 -4.08 -4.18
CA ARG A 8 -17.83 -3.85 -2.94
C ARG A 8 -16.82 -4.95 -2.72
N ALA A 9 -15.69 -4.55 -2.16
CA ALA A 9 -14.64 -5.49 -1.78
C ALA A 9 -14.58 -5.53 -0.27
N GLU A 10 -14.45 -6.74 0.29
CA GLU A 10 -14.32 -6.87 1.74
C GLU A 10 -12.94 -7.27 2.17
N ALA A 11 -12.22 -8.02 1.34
CA ALA A 11 -10.87 -8.43 1.66
C ALA A 11 -9.89 -7.64 0.82
N PRO A 12 -8.66 -7.46 1.31
CA PRO A 12 -7.65 -6.77 0.50
C PRO A 12 -7.47 -7.38 -0.89
N GLY A 13 -7.59 -8.71 -1.01
CA GLY A 13 -7.47 -9.34 -2.30
C GLY A 13 -8.59 -8.96 -3.25
N ASP A 14 -9.79 -8.77 -2.72
CA ASP A 14 -10.91 -8.34 -3.53
C ASP A 14 -10.70 -6.92 -4.03
N LEU A 15 -10.20 -6.05 -3.15
CA LEU A 15 -9.92 -4.68 -3.54
C LEU A 15 -8.84 -4.63 -4.60
N ALA A 16 -7.79 -5.43 -4.42
CA ALA A 16 -6.72 -5.48 -5.41
C ALA A 16 -7.23 -5.94 -6.77
N TYR A 17 -8.10 -6.93 -6.77
CA TYR A 17 -8.66 -7.42 -8.01
C TYR A 17 -9.52 -6.35 -8.70
N LEU A 18 -10.31 -5.64 -7.90
CA LEU A 18 -11.16 -4.58 -8.44
C LEU A 18 -10.30 -3.49 -9.09
N VAL A 19 -9.26 -3.06 -8.39
CA VAL A 19 -8.38 -2.04 -8.92
C VAL A 19 -7.69 -2.52 -10.18
N TYR A 20 -7.24 -3.78 -10.18
CA TYR A 20 -6.60 -4.36 -11.33
C TYR A 20 -7.53 -4.33 -12.55
N CYS A 21 -8.79 -4.71 -12.34
CA CYS A 21 -9.74 -4.72 -13.44
C CYS A 21 -9.98 -3.32 -14.00
N LEU A 22 -10.06 -2.32 -13.12
CA LEU A 22 -10.23 -0.95 -13.58
C LEU A 22 -9.03 -0.50 -14.40
N VAL A 23 -7.84 -0.85 -13.96
CA VAL A 23 -6.63 -0.48 -14.66
C VAL A 23 -6.57 -1.15 -16.03
N VAL A 24 -6.89 -2.44 -16.06
CA VAL A 24 -6.89 -3.18 -17.33
C VAL A 24 -7.85 -2.54 -18.31
N ASP A 25 -9.04 -2.20 -17.83
CA ASP A 25 -10.04 -1.58 -18.70
C ASP A 25 -9.53 -0.25 -19.26
N TRP A 26 -8.90 0.54 -18.42
CA TRP A 26 -8.40 1.83 -18.86
C TRP A 26 -7.24 1.68 -19.85
N VAL A 27 -6.34 0.75 -19.58
CA VAL A 27 -5.15 0.60 -20.41
C VAL A 27 -5.50 0.09 -21.79
N TYR A 28 -6.32 -0.96 -21.85
CA TYR A 28 -6.67 -1.55 -23.14
C TYR A 28 -7.70 -0.74 -23.89
N GLY A 29 -8.57 -0.05 -23.14
CA GLY A 29 -9.58 0.80 -23.75
C GLY A 29 -10.44 0.03 -24.71
N GLN A 30 -10.95 0.76 -25.70
CA GLN A 30 -11.82 0.15 -26.67
C GLN A 30 -11.07 -0.52 -27.80
N SER A 31 -9.80 -0.20 -27.97
CA SER A 31 -9.02 -0.81 -29.03
C SER A 31 -8.67 -2.26 -28.70
N GLY A 32 -8.65 -2.59 -27.41
CA GLY A 32 -8.26 -3.93 -27.01
C GLY A 32 -6.79 -4.20 -27.17
N LYS A 33 -5.99 -3.18 -27.40
CA LYS A 33 -4.57 -3.34 -27.64
C LYS A 33 -3.75 -2.69 -26.55
N LEU A 34 -2.70 -3.36 -26.15
CA LEU A 34 -1.80 -2.84 -25.15
C LEU A 34 -0.90 -1.78 -25.77
N SER A 35 -0.77 -0.68 -25.05
CA SER A 35 0.11 0.42 -25.43
C SER A 35 1.10 0.65 -24.33
N TYR A 36 2.37 0.75 -24.68
CA TYR A 36 3.40 1.01 -23.68
C TYR A 36 3.12 2.33 -22.95
N THR A 37 2.72 3.33 -23.71
CA THR A 37 2.45 4.64 -23.13
C THR A 37 1.35 4.56 -22.08
N LYS A 38 0.26 3.88 -22.40
CA LYS A 38 -0.84 3.77 -21.46
C LYS A 38 -0.51 2.87 -20.29
N ALA A 39 0.21 1.77 -20.54
CA ALA A 39 0.60 0.88 -19.47
C ALA A 39 1.52 1.61 -18.49
N SER A 40 2.48 2.35 -19.02
CA SER A 40 3.40 3.10 -18.18
C SER A 40 2.66 4.19 -17.39
N ALA A 41 1.72 4.88 -18.05
CA ALA A 41 0.94 5.91 -17.38
C ALA A 41 0.11 5.31 -16.25
N ALA A 42 -0.44 4.13 -16.45
CA ALA A 42 -1.25 3.48 -15.43
C ALA A 42 -0.43 3.21 -14.16
N ILE A 43 0.82 2.78 -14.34
CA ILE A 43 1.68 2.54 -13.19
C ILE A 43 1.94 3.84 -12.45
N GLY A 44 2.17 4.93 -13.19
CA GLY A 44 2.35 6.22 -12.56
C GLY A 44 1.12 6.68 -11.79
N VAL A 45 -0.05 6.45 -12.36
CA VAL A 45 -1.29 6.81 -11.67
C VAL A 45 -1.46 6.00 -10.40
N LEU A 46 -1.14 4.71 -10.45
CA LEU A 46 -1.25 3.88 -9.25
C LEU A 46 -0.31 4.38 -8.16
N ASP A 47 0.91 4.77 -8.52
CA ASP A 47 1.82 5.34 -7.54
C ASP A 47 1.28 6.63 -6.96
N THR A 48 0.69 7.48 -7.80
CA THR A 48 0.13 8.74 -7.32
C THR A 48 -1.01 8.49 -6.35
N VAL A 49 -1.89 7.55 -6.67
CA VAL A 49 -3.01 7.23 -5.78
C VAL A 49 -2.49 6.69 -4.47
N LYS A 50 -1.49 5.83 -4.53
CA LYS A 50 -0.90 5.27 -3.32
C LYS A 50 -0.34 6.38 -2.44
N ASP A 51 0.39 7.30 -3.03
CA ASP A 51 1.03 8.38 -2.27
C ASP A 51 -0.01 9.33 -1.68
N GLU A 52 -1.06 9.63 -2.43
CA GLU A 52 -2.12 10.50 -1.92
C GLU A 52 -2.85 9.84 -0.76
N PHE A 53 -3.14 8.56 -0.88
CA PHE A 53 -3.83 7.88 0.20
C PHE A 53 -2.95 7.85 1.44
N ARG A 54 -1.66 7.55 1.25
CA ARG A 54 -0.74 7.52 2.38
C ARG A 54 -0.67 8.87 3.05
N ARG A 55 -0.52 9.93 2.25
CA ARG A 55 -0.35 11.27 2.81
C ARG A 55 -1.59 11.73 3.56
N ARG A 56 -2.77 11.48 3.01
CA ARG A 56 -3.99 12.01 3.58
C ARG A 56 -4.53 11.17 4.72
N HIS A 57 -4.21 9.88 4.73
CA HIS A 57 -4.85 8.99 5.69
C HIS A 57 -3.86 8.26 6.58
N LEU A 58 -2.90 7.55 5.98
CA LEU A 58 -2.02 6.72 6.79
C LEU A 58 -1.06 7.54 7.61
N ASP A 59 -0.43 8.54 7.01
CA ASP A 59 0.51 9.38 7.74
C ASP A 59 -0.19 10.13 8.85
N PHE A 60 -1.39 10.60 8.58
CA PHE A 60 -2.17 11.29 9.59
C PHE A 60 -2.47 10.37 10.76
N TYR A 61 -2.85 9.13 10.46
CA TYR A 61 -3.13 8.15 11.50
C TYR A 61 -1.88 7.86 12.32
N GLU A 62 -0.76 7.69 11.63
CA GLU A 62 0.50 7.43 12.31
C GLU A 62 0.90 8.57 13.22
N ASP A 63 0.72 9.80 12.75
CA ASP A 63 1.03 10.96 13.57
C ASP A 63 0.18 11.00 14.83
N GLN A 64 -1.08 10.64 14.69
CA GLN A 64 -1.96 10.59 15.87
C GLN A 64 -1.49 9.53 16.86
N LYS A 65 -1.04 8.38 16.36
CA LYS A 65 -0.56 7.32 17.24
C LYS A 65 0.71 7.74 17.97
N ILE A 66 1.58 8.48 17.29
CA ILE A 66 2.78 8.99 17.92
C ILE A 66 2.41 9.91 19.09
N VAL A 67 1.41 10.77 18.88
CA VAL A 67 0.97 11.66 19.94
C VAL A 67 0.40 10.88 21.12
N GLU A 68 -0.38 9.85 20.84
CA GLU A 68 -1.03 9.06 21.89
C GLU A 68 -0.06 8.17 22.64
N ASN A 69 0.83 7.51 21.92
CA ASN A 69 1.66 6.46 22.49
C ASN A 69 3.13 6.81 22.59
N GLY A 70 3.54 7.96 22.04
CA GLY A 70 4.94 8.31 22.01
C GLY A 70 5.65 7.67 20.85
N ASP A 71 6.76 8.27 20.49
CA ASP A 71 7.58 7.79 19.38
C ASP A 71 8.75 7.00 19.93
N VAL A 72 9.32 6.13 19.09
CA VAL A 72 10.51 5.39 19.50
C VAL A 72 11.74 6.24 19.22
N SER A 73 12.71 6.18 20.13
CA SER A 73 13.96 6.90 19.95
C SER A 73 14.93 6.08 19.11
N ILE A 74 15.92 6.76 18.58
CA ILE A 74 16.96 6.07 17.84
C ILE A 74 17.67 5.07 18.73
N ALA A 75 17.91 5.47 19.98
CA ALA A 75 18.60 4.58 20.93
C ALA A 75 17.81 3.29 21.15
N GLU A 76 16.48 3.43 21.30
CA GLU A 76 15.66 2.25 21.48
C GLU A 76 15.71 1.30 20.29
N CYS A 77 15.68 1.89 19.09
CA CYS A 77 15.76 1.08 17.89
C CYS A 77 17.09 0.39 17.78
N GLN A 78 18.16 1.08 18.14
CA GLN A 78 19.48 0.49 18.08
C GLN A 78 19.63 -0.65 19.08
N ASN A 79 19.03 -0.50 20.26
CA ASN A 79 19.07 -1.57 21.25
C ASN A 79 18.36 -2.83 20.75
N VAL A 80 17.20 -2.64 20.14
CA VAL A 80 16.46 -3.77 19.59
C VAL A 80 17.26 -4.42 18.47
N ALA A 81 17.83 -3.61 17.58
CA ALA A 81 18.60 -4.14 16.46
C ALA A 81 19.81 -4.93 16.95
N GLU A 82 20.45 -4.43 18.00
CA GLU A 82 21.60 -5.12 18.55
C GLU A 82 21.22 -6.50 19.11
N LYS A 83 20.11 -6.55 19.83
CA LYS A 83 19.62 -7.82 20.34
C LYS A 83 19.34 -8.81 19.20
N MET A 84 18.75 -8.31 18.13
CA MET A 84 18.44 -9.18 17.01
C MET A 84 19.70 -9.71 16.36
N ARG A 85 20.73 -8.86 16.23
CA ARG A 85 21.99 -9.28 15.63
C ARG A 85 22.69 -10.32 16.48
N ASN A 86 22.61 -10.19 17.79
CA ASN A 86 23.28 -11.12 18.68
C ASN A 86 22.54 -12.43 18.82
N GLY A 87 21.39 -12.51 18.20
CA GLY A 87 20.64 -13.74 18.24
C GLY A 87 20.12 -14.04 19.62
N ASN A 88 20.25 -15.28 20.00
CA ASN A 88 19.70 -15.73 21.27
C ASN A 88 20.76 -15.92 22.34
N GLN A 89 21.79 -15.13 22.27
CA GLN A 89 22.89 -15.28 23.20
C GLN A 89 22.47 -14.99 24.64
N ASP A 90 21.40 -14.25 24.80
CA ASP A 90 20.95 -13.88 26.13
C ASP A 90 20.21 -14.98 26.85
N GLU A 91 19.92 -16.04 26.18
CA GLU A 91 19.25 -17.13 26.85
C GLU A 91 20.14 -17.89 27.78
#